data_3a12a61e2c815ccf269198354617186c
#
_entry.id   3a12a61e2c815ccf269198354617186c
#
_cell.length_a   1.000
_cell.length_b   1.000
_cell.length_c   1.000
_cell.angle_alpha   90.00
_cell.angle_beta   90.00
_cell.angle_gamma   90.00
#
_symmetry.space_group_name_H-M   'P 1'
#
loop_
_entity.id
_entity.type
_entity.pdbx_description
1 polymer ?
#
loop_
_entity_poly.entity_id
_entity_poly.type
_entity_poly.pdbx_seq_one_letter_code
_entity_poly.pdbx_strand_id
1 'polypeptide(L)'
;MRLYPVIMCGGAGTRLWPASRPSRPKQFIPLSGNRSLFQEAVLRTKPLVSDGGRIIVIGGQAHRSAILDQLHEIGVVAQILLEPEARDSAAAMAAAAAWTERHDAEGVNVFVASDHHIPDHGAFCDAVRKAGEAALKGHIVTLGIKPTEPSTSYGYIQPAASGLAAVKHFVEKPDEDVAQVYVEKGFLWNSGNFIISAKALIDELAHCAPDVLHSARSSIEGCVGDVFELGPDFRSAPKISIDYALMERTHRAWVLPVDFQWSDLGAWDAVAATGEGEFGGHIFEDAEGCMARAPEGVVVAALGVRNLAIVVEGDAVLVCDLSRAQDVKKVVERLRRSSPQHIDFVQPEVETLESGAHRFREWLRLRALPLWSSVGQAEDGAFAELLNIDGRSVAAQRRAHVQARQIYVFAQAGLLGWRGPWRKSVMEGFEYLERTFLRPDGLMRALVAHDGAPLEEDFRVYDQAFLLLALATAQRAGIDWDGRAAAVAREVRKRLLERVDGNGAIIETGERPYQSNAHMHLLEAALAWFEVSGDPVWSSLAEQIASLATTAFMDSKTGRLREFFEPDWTPALGENGRLIEPGHQFEWAWLLARLHRLGGDQKWLPAARTL
;
A
#
# COMPACT_ATOMS: atom_id res chain seq x y z
N MET A 1 -7.63 -5.72 35.82
CA MET A 1 -7.13 -4.41 35.32
C MET A 1 -7.21 -4.45 33.80
N ARG A 2 -7.96 -3.54 33.18
CA ARG A 2 -8.00 -3.40 31.74
C ARG A 2 -7.01 -2.35 31.30
N LEU A 3 -6.10 -2.76 30.41
CA LEU A 3 -5.07 -1.90 29.85
C LEU A 3 -5.46 -1.48 28.44
N TYR A 4 -5.28 -0.21 28.14
CA TYR A 4 -5.48 0.41 26.84
C TYR A 4 -4.15 0.96 26.34
N PRO A 5 -3.36 0.17 25.60
CA PRO A 5 -2.17 0.68 24.94
C PRO A 5 -2.53 1.81 23.98
N VAL A 6 -1.88 2.95 24.13
CA VAL A 6 -2.03 4.13 23.28
C VAL A 6 -0.72 4.37 22.56
N ILE A 7 -0.70 4.09 21.25
CA ILE A 7 0.47 4.26 20.40
C ILE A 7 0.47 5.69 19.88
N MET A 8 1.47 6.47 20.33
CA MET A 8 1.60 7.88 20.01
C MET A 8 2.43 8.07 18.75
N CYS A 9 1.78 8.37 17.61
CA CYS A 9 2.44 8.52 16.30
C CYS A 9 2.80 9.99 16.03
N GLY A 10 3.75 10.54 16.79
CA GLY A 10 4.26 11.90 16.63
C GLY A 10 5.72 11.95 16.20
N GLY A 11 6.19 13.14 15.76
CA GLY A 11 7.58 13.39 15.43
C GLY A 11 7.96 13.19 13.96
N ALA A 12 8.83 14.05 13.43
CA ALA A 12 9.25 14.04 12.02
C ALA A 12 10.59 13.31 11.78
N GLY A 13 11.35 12.95 12.81
CA GLY A 13 12.59 12.16 12.71
C GLY A 13 13.67 12.74 11.79
N THR A 14 13.82 14.05 11.69
CA THR A 14 14.66 14.74 10.68
C THR A 14 16.15 14.39 10.72
N ARG A 15 16.68 13.90 11.86
CA ARG A 15 18.08 13.48 12.00
C ARG A 15 18.39 12.15 11.31
N LEU A 16 17.35 11.40 10.91
CA LEU A 16 17.47 10.16 10.15
C LEU A 16 17.27 10.38 8.64
N TRP A 17 17.42 11.64 8.17
CA TRP A 17 17.51 11.89 6.74
C TRP A 17 18.70 11.11 6.13
N PRO A 18 18.60 10.55 4.93
CA PRO A 18 17.52 10.64 3.95
C PRO A 18 16.39 9.62 4.12
N ALA A 19 16.49 8.64 5.04
CA ALA A 19 15.48 7.60 5.20
C ALA A 19 14.18 8.14 5.81
N SER A 20 14.27 9.01 6.83
CA SER A 20 13.09 9.64 7.44
C SER A 20 12.83 11.02 6.83
N ARG A 21 11.58 11.25 6.43
CA ARG A 21 11.08 12.48 5.82
C ARG A 21 9.65 12.79 6.30
N PRO A 22 9.13 14.01 6.14
CA PRO A 22 7.79 14.37 6.58
C PRO A 22 6.69 13.41 6.12
N SER A 23 6.73 12.95 4.86
CA SER A 23 5.76 11.99 4.31
C SER A 23 5.99 10.54 4.77
N ARG A 24 7.19 10.20 5.24
CA ARG A 24 7.56 8.88 5.76
C ARG A 24 8.42 9.04 7.01
N PRO A 25 7.83 9.46 8.15
CA PRO A 25 8.57 9.67 9.39
C PRO A 25 9.10 8.35 9.97
N LYS A 26 10.08 8.46 10.86
CA LYS A 26 10.89 7.32 11.35
C LYS A 26 10.08 6.15 11.93
N GLN A 27 8.94 6.41 12.55
CA GLN A 27 8.10 5.37 13.12
C GLN A 27 7.56 4.38 12.08
N PHE A 28 7.39 4.81 10.83
CA PHE A 28 6.89 3.96 9.75
C PHE A 28 8.00 3.31 8.92
N ILE A 29 9.26 3.38 9.39
CA ILE A 29 10.43 2.82 8.71
C ILE A 29 10.98 1.64 9.52
N PRO A 30 11.40 0.54 8.87
CA PRO A 30 12.14 -0.54 9.52
C PRO A 30 13.58 -0.08 9.77
N LEU A 31 13.85 0.55 10.92
CA LEU A 31 15.18 1.01 11.34
C LEU A 31 15.96 -0.06 12.11
N SER A 32 15.26 -1.05 12.64
CA SER A 32 15.80 -2.18 13.39
C SER A 32 14.95 -3.39 13.02
N GLY A 33 15.56 -4.40 12.39
CA GLY A 33 14.86 -5.58 11.89
C GLY A 33 13.97 -5.30 10.65
N ASN A 34 13.01 -6.19 10.39
CA ASN A 34 12.18 -6.19 9.18
C ASN A 34 10.84 -5.47 9.31
N ARG A 35 10.52 -4.95 10.50
CA ARG A 35 9.28 -4.24 10.78
C ARG A 35 9.55 -2.79 11.12
N SER A 36 8.57 -1.94 10.86
CA SER A 36 8.65 -0.56 11.29
C SER A 36 8.62 -0.44 12.82
N LEU A 37 9.14 0.66 13.36
CA LEU A 37 9.10 0.92 14.81
C LEU A 37 7.65 0.97 15.32
N PHE A 38 6.73 1.50 14.52
CA PHE A 38 5.30 1.51 14.82
C PHE A 38 4.75 0.09 14.95
N GLN A 39 5.05 -0.79 13.99
CA GLN A 39 4.63 -2.19 14.06
C GLN A 39 5.19 -2.90 15.28
N GLU A 40 6.48 -2.68 15.61
CA GLU A 40 7.10 -3.24 16.81
C GLU A 40 6.46 -2.69 18.10
N ALA A 41 6.12 -1.40 18.16
CA ALA A 41 5.41 -0.83 19.32
C ALA A 41 4.01 -1.43 19.50
N VAL A 42 3.27 -1.63 18.39
CA VAL A 42 1.96 -2.30 18.42
C VAL A 42 2.07 -3.75 18.90
N LEU A 43 3.00 -4.53 18.31
CA LEU A 43 3.19 -5.95 18.65
C LEU A 43 3.69 -6.13 20.09
N ARG A 44 4.58 -5.25 20.58
CA ARG A 44 5.07 -5.24 21.95
C ARG A 44 3.93 -5.04 22.96
N THR A 45 2.96 -4.20 22.63
CA THR A 45 1.85 -3.87 23.53
C THR A 45 0.64 -4.78 23.37
N LYS A 46 0.52 -5.51 22.26
CA LYS A 46 -0.61 -6.43 21.99
C LYS A 46 -0.88 -7.43 23.13
N PRO A 47 0.13 -8.05 23.80
CA PRO A 47 -0.10 -8.96 24.92
C PRO A 47 -0.66 -8.30 26.19
N LEU A 48 -0.71 -6.97 26.27
CA LEU A 48 -1.30 -6.23 27.38
C LEU A 48 -2.82 -6.12 27.26
N VAL A 49 -3.36 -6.30 26.07
CA VAL A 49 -4.81 -6.21 25.82
C VAL A 49 -5.47 -7.50 26.25
N SER A 50 -6.35 -7.42 27.25
CA SER A 50 -7.17 -8.53 27.76
C SER A 50 -8.63 -8.12 27.85
N ASP A 51 -9.54 -9.10 27.83
CA ASP A 51 -10.96 -9.02 28.20
C ASP A 51 -11.67 -7.67 27.99
N GLY A 52 -11.73 -7.22 26.71
CA GLY A 52 -12.44 -6.00 26.31
C GLY A 52 -11.58 -4.73 26.30
N GLY A 53 -10.28 -4.83 26.59
CA GLY A 53 -9.32 -3.77 26.30
C GLY A 53 -9.10 -3.59 24.79
N ARG A 54 -8.51 -2.49 24.37
CA ARG A 54 -8.28 -2.18 22.96
C ARG A 54 -6.98 -1.40 22.79
N ILE A 55 -6.27 -1.64 21.68
CA ILE A 55 -5.18 -0.76 21.26
C ILE A 55 -5.79 0.51 20.68
N ILE A 56 -5.26 1.64 21.08
CA ILE A 56 -5.57 2.96 20.54
C ILE A 56 -4.34 3.45 19.78
N VAL A 57 -4.52 3.97 18.59
CA VAL A 57 -3.45 4.65 17.82
C VAL A 57 -3.86 6.10 17.67
N ILE A 58 -3.00 7.03 18.08
CA ILE A 58 -3.23 8.45 17.86
C ILE A 58 -2.12 9.04 17.00
N GLY A 59 -2.48 9.75 15.93
CA GLY A 59 -1.51 10.32 14.99
C GLY A 59 -2.13 11.29 14.00
N GLY A 60 -1.29 12.00 13.25
CA GLY A 60 -1.74 13.01 12.29
C GLY A 60 -2.52 12.41 11.12
N GLN A 61 -3.54 13.14 10.65
CA GLN A 61 -4.36 12.78 9.49
C GLN A 61 -3.53 12.45 8.24
N ALA A 62 -2.39 13.14 8.05
CA ALA A 62 -1.48 12.88 6.93
C ALA A 62 -0.87 11.46 6.94
N HIS A 63 -0.86 10.78 8.08
CA HIS A 63 -0.30 9.44 8.22
C HIS A 63 -1.37 8.34 8.28
N ARG A 64 -2.64 8.66 8.01
CA ARG A 64 -3.77 7.73 8.06
C ARG A 64 -3.52 6.45 7.27
N SER A 65 -3.08 6.58 6.02
CA SER A 65 -2.81 5.41 5.16
C SER A 65 -1.71 4.53 5.74
N ALA A 66 -0.57 5.12 6.14
CA ALA A 66 0.54 4.37 6.71
C ALA A 66 0.13 3.61 8.00
N ILE A 67 -0.69 4.23 8.86
CA ILE A 67 -1.21 3.58 10.08
C ILE A 67 -2.09 2.38 9.71
N LEU A 68 -3.05 2.56 8.79
CA LEU A 68 -3.99 1.51 8.39
C LEU A 68 -3.27 0.35 7.70
N ASP A 69 -2.40 0.63 6.74
CA ASP A 69 -1.66 -0.36 5.97
C ASP A 69 -0.77 -1.21 6.90
N GLN A 70 -0.01 -0.55 7.79
CA GLN A 70 0.89 -1.26 8.68
C GLN A 70 0.19 -2.05 9.80
N LEU A 71 -0.98 -1.60 10.27
CA LEU A 71 -1.82 -2.41 11.16
C LEU A 71 -2.37 -3.64 10.43
N HIS A 72 -2.81 -3.46 9.20
CA HIS A 72 -3.31 -4.56 8.35
C HIS A 72 -2.22 -5.62 8.11
N GLU A 73 -1.00 -5.20 7.78
CA GLU A 73 0.16 -6.09 7.56
C GLU A 73 0.46 -7.01 8.75
N ILE A 74 0.22 -6.54 9.99
CA ILE A 74 0.46 -7.32 11.22
C ILE A 74 -0.82 -7.94 11.80
N GLY A 75 -1.96 -7.82 11.12
CA GLY A 75 -3.24 -8.39 11.54
C GLY A 75 -3.74 -7.86 12.89
N VAL A 76 -3.64 -6.56 13.13
CA VAL A 76 -4.10 -5.91 14.36
C VAL A 76 -5.20 -4.91 14.07
N VAL A 77 -6.31 -5.03 14.81
CA VAL A 77 -7.40 -4.05 14.82
C VAL A 77 -7.20 -3.10 15.99
N ALA A 78 -7.30 -1.79 15.75
CA ALA A 78 -7.14 -0.76 16.75
C ALA A 78 -8.21 0.33 16.63
N GLN A 79 -8.42 1.09 17.69
CA GLN A 79 -9.10 2.38 17.60
C GLN A 79 -8.10 3.41 17.10
N ILE A 80 -8.42 4.09 16.02
CA ILE A 80 -7.54 5.10 15.42
C ILE A 80 -8.17 6.48 15.63
N LEU A 81 -7.42 7.37 16.28
CA LEU A 81 -7.78 8.78 16.50
C LEU A 81 -6.83 9.63 15.65
N LEU A 82 -7.37 10.35 14.67
CA LEU A 82 -6.59 11.15 13.74
C LEU A 82 -6.61 12.62 14.13
N GLU A 83 -5.44 13.17 14.40
CA GLU A 83 -5.26 14.58 14.70
C GLU A 83 -5.35 15.42 13.42
N PRO A 84 -6.25 16.43 13.36
CA PRO A 84 -6.32 17.32 12.20
C PRO A 84 -5.13 18.28 12.11
N GLU A 85 -4.40 18.47 13.21
CA GLU A 85 -3.19 19.28 13.31
C GLU A 85 -2.37 18.84 14.54
N ALA A 86 -1.04 18.84 14.44
CA ALA A 86 -0.16 18.46 15.55
C ALA A 86 -0.21 19.49 16.70
N ARG A 87 -0.59 19.04 17.91
CA ARG A 87 -0.71 19.85 19.14
C ARG A 87 0.17 19.36 20.29
N ASP A 88 1.22 18.58 19.95
CA ASP A 88 2.14 17.97 20.92
C ASP A 88 1.44 16.91 21.82
N SER A 89 2.21 16.29 22.73
CA SER A 89 1.78 15.08 23.43
C SER A 89 0.64 15.28 24.43
N ALA A 90 0.48 16.46 25.05
CA ALA A 90 -0.56 16.67 26.05
C ALA A 90 -1.97 16.56 25.47
N ALA A 91 -2.23 17.19 24.32
CA ALA A 91 -3.53 17.15 23.65
C ALA A 91 -3.87 15.74 23.16
N ALA A 92 -2.90 15.05 22.58
CA ALA A 92 -3.04 13.68 22.12
C ALA A 92 -3.37 12.71 23.28
N MET A 93 -2.60 12.78 24.38
CA MET A 93 -2.85 11.97 25.55
C MET A 93 -4.22 12.27 26.19
N ALA A 94 -4.61 13.55 26.25
CA ALA A 94 -5.91 13.97 26.76
C ALA A 94 -7.07 13.40 25.93
N ALA A 95 -6.96 13.43 24.59
CA ALA A 95 -7.99 12.90 23.69
C ALA A 95 -8.12 11.37 23.82
N ALA A 96 -7.00 10.64 23.89
CA ALA A 96 -7.02 9.19 24.11
C ALA A 96 -7.59 8.82 25.49
N ALA A 97 -7.23 9.56 26.55
CA ALA A 97 -7.79 9.35 27.89
C ALA A 97 -9.29 9.64 27.94
N ALA A 98 -9.75 10.71 27.32
CA ALA A 98 -11.17 11.04 27.24
C ALA A 98 -11.96 9.97 26.45
N TRP A 99 -11.38 9.42 25.38
CA TRP A 99 -11.96 8.27 24.67
C TRP A 99 -12.05 7.04 25.60
N THR A 100 -10.97 6.72 26.33
CA THR A 100 -10.95 5.58 27.25
C THR A 100 -11.96 5.76 28.37
N GLU A 101 -12.01 6.92 29.04
CA GLU A 101 -12.97 7.20 30.12
C GLU A 101 -14.42 7.00 29.67
N ARG A 102 -14.75 7.38 28.43
CA ARG A 102 -16.09 7.22 27.87
C ARG A 102 -16.47 5.75 27.65
N HIS A 103 -15.52 4.88 27.34
CA HIS A 103 -15.75 3.46 27.03
C HIS A 103 -15.51 2.55 28.24
N ASP A 104 -14.59 2.93 29.12
CA ASP A 104 -14.24 2.22 30.34
C ASP A 104 -13.69 3.21 31.40
N ALA A 105 -14.54 3.59 32.35
CA ALA A 105 -14.19 4.56 33.37
C ALA A 105 -13.05 4.10 34.32
N GLU A 106 -12.80 2.78 34.41
CA GLU A 106 -11.71 2.17 35.19
C GLU A 106 -10.49 1.82 34.31
N GLY A 107 -10.51 2.20 33.04
CA GLY A 107 -9.46 1.90 32.09
C GLY A 107 -8.13 2.57 32.42
N VAL A 108 -7.04 1.83 32.24
CA VAL A 108 -5.67 2.34 32.43
C VAL A 108 -5.02 2.49 31.06
N ASN A 109 -4.67 3.71 30.68
CA ASN A 109 -3.93 3.98 29.45
C ASN A 109 -2.44 3.66 29.63
N VAL A 110 -1.86 3.02 28.62
CA VAL A 110 -0.42 2.77 28.52
C VAL A 110 0.09 3.56 27.32
N PHE A 111 0.52 4.78 27.55
CA PHE A 111 1.04 5.64 26.49
C PHE A 111 2.45 5.23 26.12
N VAL A 112 2.66 4.90 24.86
CA VAL A 112 3.95 4.49 24.32
C VAL A 112 4.26 5.27 23.05
N ALA A 113 5.52 5.71 22.92
CA ALA A 113 5.97 6.29 21.67
C ALA A 113 6.05 5.20 20.58
N SER A 114 5.58 5.52 19.38
CA SER A 114 5.58 4.61 18.23
C SER A 114 6.97 4.37 17.63
N ASP A 115 7.98 5.14 18.06
CA ASP A 115 9.28 5.25 17.44
C ASP A 115 10.44 4.83 18.36
N HIS A 116 10.13 4.22 19.50
CA HIS A 116 11.13 3.69 20.43
C HIS A 116 11.47 2.22 20.16
N HIS A 117 12.76 1.92 20.18
CA HIS A 117 13.29 0.56 20.12
C HIS A 117 13.37 -0.03 21.53
N ILE A 118 12.62 -1.11 21.76
CA ILE A 118 12.62 -1.89 23.01
C ILE A 118 12.50 -3.36 22.60
N PRO A 119 13.60 -4.11 22.46
CA PRO A 119 13.59 -5.47 21.92
C PRO A 119 13.00 -6.50 22.89
N ASP A 120 13.11 -6.29 24.21
CA ASP A 120 12.53 -7.20 25.20
C ASP A 120 11.06 -6.85 25.49
N HIS A 121 10.16 -7.39 24.65
CA HIS A 121 8.72 -7.22 24.79
C HIS A 121 8.16 -7.82 26.08
N GLY A 122 8.76 -8.90 26.57
CA GLY A 122 8.34 -9.57 27.81
C GLY A 122 8.60 -8.69 29.03
N ALA A 123 9.85 -8.26 29.23
CA ALA A 123 10.22 -7.37 30.34
C ALA A 123 9.45 -6.05 30.30
N PHE A 124 9.20 -5.51 29.10
CA PHE A 124 8.35 -4.32 28.96
C PHE A 124 6.92 -4.56 29.46
N CYS A 125 6.28 -5.65 29.04
CA CYS A 125 4.92 -5.99 29.47
C CYS A 125 4.83 -6.21 30.99
N ASP A 126 5.82 -6.83 31.60
CA ASP A 126 5.85 -7.07 33.05
C ASP A 126 6.02 -5.76 33.82
N ALA A 127 6.88 -4.85 33.34
CA ALA A 127 7.03 -3.51 33.90
C ALA A 127 5.70 -2.72 33.83
N VAL A 128 5.01 -2.77 32.68
CA VAL A 128 3.71 -2.12 32.49
C VAL A 128 2.65 -2.67 33.45
N ARG A 129 2.56 -3.99 33.62
CA ARG A 129 1.59 -4.60 34.57
C ARG A 129 1.86 -4.13 36.01
N LYS A 130 3.13 -4.11 36.42
CA LYS A 130 3.54 -3.62 37.76
C LYS A 130 3.23 -2.13 37.93
N ALA A 131 3.48 -1.30 36.94
CA ALA A 131 3.15 0.12 36.93
C ALA A 131 1.62 0.35 36.97
N GLY A 132 0.87 -0.50 36.25
CA GLY A 132 -0.60 -0.44 36.23
C GLY A 132 -1.28 -0.59 37.57
N GLU A 133 -0.72 -1.41 38.47
CA GLU A 133 -1.23 -1.54 39.85
C GLU A 133 -1.15 -0.21 40.66
N ALA A 134 -0.13 0.58 40.39
CA ALA A 134 0.01 1.91 40.99
C ALA A 134 -0.87 2.94 40.28
N ALA A 135 -1.02 2.83 38.94
CA ALA A 135 -1.91 3.70 38.19
C ALA A 135 -3.38 3.56 38.61
N LEU A 136 -3.84 2.37 38.98
CA LEU A 136 -5.18 2.16 39.56
C LEU A 136 -5.39 2.89 40.89
N LYS A 137 -4.31 3.21 41.62
CA LYS A 137 -4.35 4.01 42.88
C LYS A 137 -4.30 5.52 42.59
N GLY A 138 -4.36 5.94 41.34
CA GLY A 138 -4.34 7.33 40.90
C GLY A 138 -2.94 7.93 40.74
N HIS A 139 -1.88 7.10 40.70
CA HIS A 139 -0.53 7.57 40.41
C HIS A 139 -0.28 7.67 38.88
N ILE A 140 0.57 8.60 38.49
CA ILE A 140 1.06 8.77 37.12
C ILE A 140 2.42 8.11 37.07
N VAL A 141 2.50 6.92 36.49
CA VAL A 141 3.74 6.14 36.49
C VAL A 141 4.46 6.30 35.18
N THR A 142 5.75 6.65 35.21
CA THR A 142 6.65 6.58 34.06
C THR A 142 7.70 5.48 34.23
N LEU A 143 8.23 4.96 33.13
CA LEU A 143 9.34 4.00 33.14
C LEU A 143 10.67 4.78 33.10
N GLY A 144 11.53 4.53 34.07
CA GLY A 144 12.82 5.21 34.23
C GLY A 144 13.97 4.34 33.74
N ILE A 145 14.75 4.86 32.79
CA ILE A 145 15.93 4.18 32.23
C ILE A 145 17.19 4.63 32.97
N LYS A 146 18.08 3.71 33.27
CA LYS A 146 19.39 4.05 33.85
C LYS A 146 20.26 4.74 32.78
N PRO A 147 20.72 5.99 32.98
CA PRO A 147 21.59 6.66 32.05
C PRO A 147 22.91 5.93 31.83
N THR A 148 23.35 5.89 30.57
CA THR A 148 24.67 5.39 30.15
C THR A 148 25.66 6.53 29.89
N GLU A 149 25.14 7.75 29.69
CA GLU A 149 25.92 8.96 29.38
C GLU A 149 25.11 10.20 29.78
N PRO A 150 25.72 11.39 29.89
CA PRO A 150 24.98 12.63 30.02
C PRO A 150 24.33 12.99 28.67
N SER A 151 23.00 13.12 28.66
CA SER A 151 22.26 13.48 27.44
C SER A 151 21.38 14.70 27.67
N THR A 152 21.47 15.68 26.80
CA THR A 152 20.59 16.87 26.78
C THR A 152 19.28 16.62 26.02
N SER A 153 19.08 15.40 25.51
CA SER A 153 17.91 15.04 24.70
C SER A 153 16.75 14.48 25.53
N TYR A 154 17.00 14.08 26.76
CA TYR A 154 16.03 13.39 27.62
C TYR A 154 15.69 14.19 28.89
N GLY A 155 14.50 13.90 29.43
CA GLY A 155 14.14 14.32 30.78
C GLY A 155 14.84 13.46 31.84
N TYR A 156 15.12 14.05 33.01
CA TYR A 156 15.75 13.38 34.14
C TYR A 156 14.81 13.32 35.33
N ILE A 157 14.80 12.15 36.00
CA ILE A 157 13.89 11.84 37.11
C ILE A 157 14.70 11.46 38.33
N GLN A 158 14.47 12.14 39.48
CA GLN A 158 14.98 11.73 40.77
C GLN A 158 13.94 10.88 41.52
N PRO A 159 14.15 9.56 41.69
CA PRO A 159 13.24 8.74 42.50
C PRO A 159 13.40 9.05 44.01
N ALA A 160 12.31 8.89 44.77
CA ALA A 160 12.31 9.06 46.21
C ALA A 160 12.94 7.86 46.94
N ALA A 161 12.90 6.67 46.35
CA ALA A 161 13.42 5.42 46.87
C ALA A 161 13.76 4.46 45.71
N SER A 162 14.38 3.33 46.01
CA SER A 162 14.62 2.26 45.03
C SER A 162 13.31 1.57 44.65
N GLY A 163 13.24 1.06 43.42
CA GLY A 163 12.05 0.42 42.85
C GLY A 163 10.96 1.41 42.47
N LEU A 164 9.71 0.96 42.45
CA LEU A 164 8.56 1.82 42.17
C LEU A 164 8.37 2.85 43.28
N ALA A 165 8.59 4.12 43.01
CA ALA A 165 8.61 5.19 43.99
C ALA A 165 8.09 6.52 43.45
N ALA A 166 7.72 7.43 44.33
CA ALA A 166 7.37 8.79 43.98
C ALA A 166 8.54 9.53 43.36
N VAL A 167 8.26 10.45 42.45
CA VAL A 167 9.24 11.35 41.83
C VAL A 167 9.49 12.54 42.76
N LYS A 168 10.77 12.82 43.09
CA LYS A 168 11.18 14.02 43.82
C LYS A 168 11.37 15.23 42.95
N HIS A 169 12.07 15.01 41.82
CA HIS A 169 12.33 16.04 40.81
C HIS A 169 12.17 15.44 39.43
N PHE A 170 11.56 16.21 38.55
CA PHE A 170 11.47 15.97 37.10
C PHE A 170 12.01 17.21 36.39
N VAL A 171 12.97 17.02 35.49
CA VAL A 171 13.57 18.12 34.70
C VAL A 171 13.68 17.70 33.28
N GLU A 172 13.00 18.40 32.40
CA GLU A 172 13.00 18.11 30.95
C GLU A 172 14.21 18.79 30.27
N LYS A 173 15.03 18.00 29.58
CA LYS A 173 16.14 18.42 28.71
C LYS A 173 17.08 19.45 29.34
N PRO A 174 17.81 19.11 30.41
CA PRO A 174 18.78 20.00 31.03
C PRO A 174 19.95 20.31 30.07
N ASP A 175 20.75 21.31 30.42
CA ASP A 175 22.03 21.52 29.77
C ASP A 175 23.05 20.40 30.12
N GLU A 176 24.19 20.38 29.39
CA GLU A 176 25.17 19.31 29.49
C GLU A 176 25.79 19.20 30.91
N ASP A 177 26.10 20.32 31.52
CA ASP A 177 26.71 20.37 32.86
C ASP A 177 25.74 19.82 33.91
N VAL A 178 24.48 20.19 33.82
CA VAL A 178 23.42 19.70 34.69
C VAL A 178 23.15 18.21 34.45
N ALA A 179 23.13 17.78 33.20
CA ALA A 179 22.94 16.36 32.83
C ALA A 179 24.04 15.48 33.44
N GLN A 180 25.31 15.92 33.41
CA GLN A 180 26.45 15.23 34.02
C GLN A 180 26.21 15.03 35.53
N VAL A 181 25.83 16.11 36.24
CA VAL A 181 25.52 16.04 37.68
C VAL A 181 24.38 15.09 37.98
N TYR A 182 23.36 15.01 37.13
CA TYR A 182 22.23 14.12 37.35
C TYR A 182 22.60 12.65 37.19
N VAL A 183 23.45 12.31 36.18
CA VAL A 183 23.98 10.96 36.03
C VAL A 183 24.77 10.53 37.27
N GLU A 184 25.66 11.38 37.78
CA GLU A 184 26.46 11.12 38.98
C GLU A 184 25.59 10.93 40.25
N LYS A 185 24.43 11.64 40.32
CA LYS A 185 23.48 11.53 41.45
C LYS A 185 22.50 10.37 41.30
N GLY A 186 22.60 9.56 40.25
CA GLY A 186 21.75 8.39 40.03
C GLY A 186 20.32 8.72 39.60
N PHE A 187 20.10 9.84 38.90
CA PHE A 187 18.83 10.13 38.24
C PHE A 187 18.60 9.14 37.10
N LEU A 188 17.35 8.95 36.74
CA LEU A 188 16.93 8.11 35.63
C LEU A 188 16.50 8.99 34.45
N TRP A 189 16.70 8.50 33.21
CA TRP A 189 16.05 9.12 32.05
C TRP A 189 14.56 8.83 32.04
N ASN A 190 13.77 9.81 31.65
CA ASN A 190 12.36 9.60 31.32
C ASN A 190 12.25 8.89 29.95
N SER A 191 11.72 7.68 29.95
CA SER A 191 11.51 6.92 28.70
C SER A 191 10.38 7.46 27.82
N GLY A 192 9.55 8.40 28.32
CA GLY A 192 8.36 8.86 27.62
C GLY A 192 7.22 7.83 27.53
N ASN A 193 7.33 6.71 28.27
CA ASN A 193 6.25 5.75 28.41
C ASN A 193 5.51 6.00 29.73
N PHE A 194 4.19 6.24 29.66
CA PHE A 194 3.39 6.57 30.82
C PHE A 194 2.26 5.57 31.02
N ILE A 195 2.05 5.16 32.26
CA ILE A 195 0.96 4.26 32.68
C ILE A 195 0.08 5.03 33.66
N ILE A 196 -1.15 5.38 33.25
CA ILE A 196 -2.02 6.31 33.98
C ILE A 196 -3.47 5.84 33.78
N SER A 197 -4.28 5.81 34.85
CA SER A 197 -5.72 5.63 34.68
C SER A 197 -6.32 6.82 33.90
N ALA A 198 -7.25 6.56 32.99
CA ALA A 198 -7.88 7.62 32.21
C ALA A 198 -8.45 8.73 33.12
N LYS A 199 -9.13 8.33 34.17
CA LYS A 199 -9.67 9.24 35.20
C LYS A 199 -8.59 10.10 35.85
N ALA A 200 -7.47 9.51 36.30
CA ALA A 200 -6.40 10.26 36.96
C ALA A 200 -5.77 11.30 36.04
N LEU A 201 -5.55 10.94 34.76
CA LEU A 201 -5.01 11.88 33.77
C LEU A 201 -5.97 13.05 33.54
N ILE A 202 -7.25 12.77 33.41
CA ILE A 202 -8.28 13.79 33.19
C ILE A 202 -8.40 14.71 34.42
N ASP A 203 -8.43 14.14 35.63
CA ASP A 203 -8.51 14.91 36.88
C ASP A 203 -7.30 15.85 37.01
N GLU A 204 -6.09 15.38 36.73
CA GLU A 204 -4.87 16.19 36.81
C GLU A 204 -4.81 17.25 35.71
N LEU A 205 -5.19 16.93 34.46
CA LEU A 205 -5.23 17.91 33.38
C LEU A 205 -6.29 18.99 33.62
N ALA A 206 -7.39 18.67 34.31
CA ALA A 206 -8.39 19.66 34.70
C ALA A 206 -7.79 20.74 35.62
N HIS A 207 -6.78 20.39 36.44
CA HIS A 207 -6.09 21.31 37.34
C HIS A 207 -4.89 22.00 36.66
N CYS A 208 -4.05 21.23 35.95
CA CYS A 208 -2.77 21.71 35.44
C CYS A 208 -2.87 22.36 34.03
N ALA A 209 -3.80 21.89 33.20
CA ALA A 209 -3.94 22.31 31.79
C ALA A 209 -5.40 22.21 31.30
N PRO A 210 -6.34 22.98 31.90
CA PRO A 210 -7.79 22.87 31.64
C PRO A 210 -8.12 23.12 30.15
N ASP A 211 -7.43 24.02 29.48
CA ASP A 211 -7.67 24.35 28.07
C ASP A 211 -7.33 23.15 27.15
N VAL A 212 -6.26 22.41 27.47
CA VAL A 212 -5.89 21.17 26.76
C VAL A 212 -6.99 20.13 26.91
N LEU A 213 -7.46 19.92 28.13
CA LEU A 213 -8.52 18.95 28.42
C LEU A 213 -9.83 19.31 27.75
N HIS A 214 -10.23 20.59 27.81
CA HIS A 214 -11.47 21.06 27.18
C HIS A 214 -11.46 20.78 25.67
N SER A 215 -10.42 21.22 24.97
CA SER A 215 -10.29 21.02 23.52
C SER A 215 -10.26 19.54 23.13
N ALA A 216 -9.55 18.69 23.91
CA ALA A 216 -9.48 17.26 23.69
C ALA A 216 -10.85 16.58 23.87
N ARG A 217 -11.60 16.90 24.93
CA ARG A 217 -12.94 16.34 25.18
C ARG A 217 -13.94 16.72 24.10
N SER A 218 -14.01 17.99 23.74
CA SER A 218 -14.89 18.45 22.65
C SER A 218 -14.56 17.78 21.34
N SER A 219 -13.29 17.54 21.05
CA SER A 219 -12.85 16.94 19.79
C SER A 219 -13.24 15.47 19.58
N ILE A 220 -13.55 14.73 20.66
CA ILE A 220 -14.01 13.34 20.59
C ILE A 220 -15.54 13.19 20.63
N GLU A 221 -16.28 14.29 20.71
CA GLU A 221 -17.74 14.26 20.64
C GLU A 221 -18.18 13.70 19.29
N GLY A 222 -19.07 12.71 19.32
CA GLY A 222 -19.52 12.03 18.09
C GLY A 222 -18.58 10.95 17.55
N CYS A 223 -17.51 10.57 18.31
CA CYS A 223 -16.63 9.48 17.92
C CYS A 223 -17.41 8.16 17.74
N VAL A 224 -17.44 7.67 16.50
CA VAL A 224 -18.09 6.43 16.08
C VAL A 224 -17.18 5.68 15.11
N GLY A 225 -17.12 4.35 15.26
CA GLY A 225 -16.30 3.49 14.40
C GLY A 225 -14.84 3.40 14.82
N ASP A 226 -14.08 2.58 14.11
CA ASP A 226 -12.69 2.25 14.45
C ASP A 226 -11.68 3.31 14.01
N VAL A 227 -12.05 4.17 13.07
CA VAL A 227 -11.22 5.29 12.56
C VAL A 227 -12.01 6.58 12.71
N PHE A 228 -11.49 7.50 13.49
CA PHE A 228 -12.15 8.76 13.79
C PHE A 228 -11.19 9.95 13.66
N GLU A 229 -11.62 10.97 12.93
CA GLU A 229 -10.92 12.26 12.90
C GLU A 229 -11.40 13.12 14.07
N LEU A 230 -10.45 13.56 14.91
CA LEU A 230 -10.73 14.47 16.01
C LEU A 230 -11.36 15.76 15.48
N GLY A 231 -12.41 16.21 16.15
CA GLY A 231 -13.17 17.39 15.76
C GLY A 231 -12.33 18.68 15.69
N PRO A 232 -12.87 19.74 15.06
CA PRO A 232 -12.14 21.00 14.83
C PRO A 232 -11.64 21.67 16.12
N ASP A 233 -12.28 21.42 17.25
CA ASP A 233 -11.89 21.95 18.56
C ASP A 233 -10.49 21.49 18.99
N PHE A 234 -10.00 20.35 18.48
CA PHE A 234 -8.63 19.91 18.74
C PHE A 234 -7.58 20.93 18.30
N ARG A 235 -7.86 21.70 17.24
CA ARG A 235 -6.96 22.78 16.77
C ARG A 235 -6.82 23.93 17.76
N SER A 236 -7.75 24.07 18.69
CA SER A 236 -7.72 25.10 19.73
C SER A 236 -6.87 24.71 20.94
N ALA A 237 -6.46 23.43 21.05
CA ALA A 237 -5.62 22.96 22.14
C ALA A 237 -4.26 23.71 22.13
N PRO A 238 -3.77 24.15 23.29
CA PRO A 238 -2.40 24.64 23.44
C PRO A 238 -1.39 23.61 22.93
N LYS A 239 -0.37 24.08 22.19
CA LYS A 239 0.72 23.21 21.75
C LYS A 239 1.75 23.08 22.85
N ILE A 240 1.64 22.01 23.64
CA ILE A 240 2.49 21.77 24.82
C ILE A 240 2.68 20.26 25.02
N SER A 241 3.90 19.84 25.42
CA SER A 241 4.14 18.45 25.79
C SER A 241 3.53 18.11 27.15
N ILE A 242 3.25 16.83 27.39
CA ILE A 242 2.76 16.32 28.68
C ILE A 242 3.75 16.57 29.81
N ASP A 243 5.04 16.62 29.49
CA ASP A 243 6.10 16.86 30.45
C ASP A 243 5.94 18.24 31.09
N TYR A 244 5.77 19.29 30.27
CA TYR A 244 5.54 20.65 30.76
C TYR A 244 4.12 20.91 31.24
N ALA A 245 3.12 20.29 30.61
CA ALA A 245 1.73 20.49 30.98
C ALA A 245 1.41 19.84 32.34
N LEU A 246 2.04 18.70 32.64
CA LEU A 246 1.66 17.86 33.78
C LEU A 246 2.85 17.41 34.63
N MET A 247 3.89 16.77 34.06
CA MET A 247 4.93 16.08 34.82
C MET A 247 5.75 16.99 35.73
N GLU A 248 6.00 18.22 35.33
CA GLU A 248 6.68 19.24 36.15
C GLU A 248 5.80 19.86 37.25
N ARG A 249 4.47 19.60 37.23
CA ARG A 249 3.49 20.27 38.08
C ARG A 249 2.78 19.33 39.03
N THR A 250 2.63 18.05 38.65
CA THR A 250 1.88 17.08 39.45
C THR A 250 2.66 16.55 40.63
N HIS A 251 1.96 16.30 41.73
CA HIS A 251 2.49 15.57 42.91
C HIS A 251 2.19 14.08 42.88
N ARG A 252 1.54 13.57 41.80
CA ARG A 252 1.16 12.16 41.63
C ARG A 252 2.15 11.37 40.79
N ALA A 253 3.27 11.99 40.36
CA ALA A 253 4.27 11.34 39.54
C ALA A 253 5.04 10.26 40.30
N TRP A 254 5.10 9.07 39.71
CA TRP A 254 5.88 7.94 40.20
C TRP A 254 6.78 7.43 39.06
N VAL A 255 7.90 6.81 39.42
CA VAL A 255 8.82 6.19 38.48
C VAL A 255 9.07 4.73 38.83
N LEU A 256 9.03 3.86 37.83
CA LEU A 256 9.48 2.48 37.91
C LEU A 256 10.80 2.34 37.15
N PRO A 257 11.95 2.13 37.82
CA PRO A 257 13.20 1.79 37.15
C PRO A 257 13.08 0.49 36.40
N VAL A 258 13.62 0.44 35.18
CA VAL A 258 13.62 -0.74 34.30
C VAL A 258 15.01 -1.01 33.77
N ASP A 259 15.31 -2.29 33.50
CA ASP A 259 16.62 -2.77 33.09
C ASP A 259 16.68 -3.22 31.62
N PHE A 260 15.54 -3.22 30.91
CA PHE A 260 15.54 -3.60 29.51
C PHE A 260 16.21 -2.54 28.63
N GLN A 261 16.75 -2.98 27.50
CA GLN A 261 17.33 -2.08 26.51
C GLN A 261 16.26 -1.14 25.94
N TRP A 262 16.60 0.14 25.88
CA TRP A 262 15.75 1.20 25.37
C TRP A 262 16.57 2.21 24.56
N SER A 263 16.03 2.63 23.42
CA SER A 263 16.56 3.72 22.61
C SER A 263 15.43 4.48 21.93
N ASP A 264 15.53 5.78 21.83
CA ASP A 264 14.62 6.60 21.02
C ASP A 264 14.98 6.58 19.53
N LEU A 265 16.08 5.94 19.13
CA LEU A 265 16.63 5.93 17.75
C LEU A 265 16.62 7.32 17.13
N GLY A 266 17.15 8.31 17.87
CA GLY A 266 17.05 9.72 17.51
C GLY A 266 17.94 10.13 16.32
N ALA A 267 19.04 9.42 16.06
CA ALA A 267 19.99 9.68 14.97
C ALA A 267 20.71 8.38 14.55
N TRP A 268 21.57 8.44 13.54
CA TRP A 268 22.22 7.28 12.94
C TRP A 268 23.20 6.54 13.87
N ASP A 269 23.81 7.20 14.82
CA ASP A 269 24.63 6.60 15.88
C ASP A 269 23.81 5.62 16.74
N ALA A 270 22.60 6.02 17.14
CA ALA A 270 21.70 5.17 17.89
C ALA A 270 21.19 3.97 17.06
N VAL A 271 20.97 4.15 15.76
CA VAL A 271 20.62 3.05 14.84
C VAL A 271 21.78 2.08 14.68
N ALA A 272 23.01 2.57 14.48
CA ALA A 272 24.21 1.75 14.39
C ALA A 272 24.44 0.91 15.64
N ALA A 273 24.18 1.47 16.83
CA ALA A 273 24.34 0.80 18.11
C ALA A 273 23.39 -0.39 18.32
N THR A 274 22.28 -0.49 17.58
CA THR A 274 21.40 -1.68 17.64
C THR A 274 22.00 -2.92 16.99
N GLY A 275 22.96 -2.75 16.06
CA GLY A 275 23.52 -3.83 15.24
C GLY A 275 22.53 -4.40 14.20
N GLU A 276 21.31 -3.87 14.12
CA GLU A 276 20.22 -4.32 13.24
C GLU A 276 19.88 -3.32 12.13
N GLY A 277 20.59 -2.19 12.08
CA GLY A 277 20.31 -1.09 11.16
C GLY A 277 20.85 -1.27 9.75
N GLU A 278 21.50 -2.39 9.45
CA GLU A 278 22.07 -2.71 8.16
C GLU A 278 21.04 -3.40 7.25
N PHE A 279 20.80 -2.83 6.09
CA PHE A 279 19.92 -3.38 5.06
C PHE A 279 20.59 -3.33 3.70
N GLY A 280 20.55 -4.44 2.96
CA GLY A 280 21.14 -4.60 1.65
C GLY A 280 22.44 -5.43 1.66
N GLY A 281 23.01 -5.67 0.48
CA GLY A 281 24.31 -6.31 0.34
C GLY A 281 25.45 -5.31 0.53
N HIS A 282 26.25 -5.43 1.59
CA HIS A 282 27.34 -4.50 1.88
C HIS A 282 28.69 -5.22 1.87
N ILE A 283 29.72 -4.53 1.43
CA ILE A 283 31.11 -4.99 1.42
C ILE A 283 31.96 -4.00 2.22
N PHE A 284 32.45 -4.44 3.35
CA PHE A 284 33.36 -3.67 4.19
C PHE A 284 34.75 -4.28 4.13
N GLU A 285 35.73 -3.52 3.61
CA GLU A 285 37.12 -3.94 3.51
C GLU A 285 37.99 -2.90 4.23
N ASP A 286 38.76 -3.30 5.21
CA ASP A 286 39.53 -2.43 6.10
C ASP A 286 38.64 -1.30 6.71
N ALA A 287 37.36 -1.59 6.98
CA ALA A 287 36.39 -0.64 7.52
C ALA A 287 35.96 -1.05 8.94
N GLU A 288 36.07 -0.12 9.89
CA GLU A 288 35.75 -0.37 11.30
C GLU A 288 34.65 0.58 11.79
N GLY A 289 33.68 0.05 12.55
CA GLY A 289 32.62 0.83 13.18
C GLY A 289 31.72 1.56 12.15
N CYS A 290 31.61 0.99 10.93
CA CYS A 290 30.78 1.56 9.87
C CYS A 290 29.45 0.82 9.79
N MET A 291 28.41 1.54 9.43
CA MET A 291 27.12 0.95 9.05
C MET A 291 26.74 1.40 7.62
N ALA A 292 26.01 0.55 6.91
CA ALA A 292 25.43 0.93 5.63
C ALA A 292 23.97 0.49 5.56
N ARG A 293 23.17 1.31 4.92
CA ARG A 293 21.78 1.06 4.62
C ARG A 293 21.47 1.48 3.19
N ALA A 294 20.95 0.56 2.39
CA ALA A 294 20.59 0.84 1.00
C ALA A 294 19.31 0.09 0.61
N PRO A 295 18.59 0.52 -0.43
CA PRO A 295 17.50 -0.24 -1.02
C PRO A 295 17.95 -1.61 -1.52
N GLU A 296 17.01 -2.55 -1.63
CA GLU A 296 17.25 -3.87 -2.21
C GLU A 296 17.88 -3.75 -3.62
N GLY A 297 18.89 -4.57 -3.88
CA GLY A 297 19.64 -4.55 -5.14
C GLY A 297 20.74 -3.49 -5.25
N VAL A 298 20.91 -2.64 -4.26
CA VAL A 298 22.03 -1.66 -4.19
C VAL A 298 23.12 -2.21 -3.26
N VAL A 299 24.32 -2.33 -3.79
CA VAL A 299 25.52 -2.72 -3.01
C VAL A 299 26.28 -1.48 -2.56
N VAL A 300 26.56 -1.37 -1.28
CA VAL A 300 27.47 -0.36 -0.72
C VAL A 300 28.81 -1.03 -0.41
N ALA A 301 29.87 -0.57 -1.03
CA ALA A 301 31.24 -0.99 -0.73
C ALA A 301 31.99 0.13 -0.02
N ALA A 302 32.54 -0.14 1.16
CA ALA A 302 33.33 0.80 1.94
C ALA A 302 34.73 0.23 2.18
N LEU A 303 35.76 0.96 1.77
CA LEU A 303 37.15 0.53 1.83
C LEU A 303 37.99 1.56 2.59
N GLY A 304 38.74 1.11 3.61
CA GLY A 304 39.74 1.94 4.31
C GLY A 304 39.12 3.09 5.11
N VAL A 305 37.88 2.95 5.59
CA VAL A 305 37.14 4.01 6.30
C VAL A 305 36.74 3.57 7.70
N ARG A 306 36.44 4.53 8.58
CA ARG A 306 36.10 4.26 9.97
C ARG A 306 34.95 5.15 10.44
N ASN A 307 34.11 4.59 11.32
CA ASN A 307 33.07 5.30 12.07
C ASN A 307 32.06 6.05 11.17
N LEU A 308 31.65 5.44 10.06
CA LEU A 308 30.75 6.08 9.10
C LEU A 308 29.36 5.44 9.08
N ALA A 309 28.33 6.29 8.99
CA ALA A 309 27.02 5.90 8.47
C ALA A 309 26.94 6.24 6.99
N ILE A 310 26.61 5.23 6.16
CA ILE A 310 26.37 5.38 4.73
C ILE A 310 24.92 4.99 4.46
N VAL A 311 24.08 5.96 4.13
CA VAL A 311 22.64 5.76 3.95
C VAL A 311 22.24 6.17 2.55
N VAL A 312 21.71 5.23 1.80
CA VAL A 312 21.29 5.40 0.40
C VAL A 312 19.76 5.33 0.33
N GLU A 313 19.16 6.32 -0.27
CA GLU A 313 17.75 6.32 -0.71
C GLU A 313 17.71 6.61 -2.22
N GLY A 314 16.55 6.45 -2.86
CA GLY A 314 16.44 6.55 -4.32
C GLY A 314 16.87 7.90 -4.93
N ASP A 315 16.87 8.98 -4.14
CA ASP A 315 17.14 10.35 -4.57
C ASP A 315 18.26 11.04 -3.77
N ALA A 316 18.84 10.36 -2.77
CA ALA A 316 19.84 10.96 -1.90
C ALA A 316 20.77 9.92 -1.25
N VAL A 317 22.01 10.32 -1.02
CA VAL A 317 22.99 9.55 -0.26
C VAL A 317 23.54 10.43 0.87
N LEU A 318 23.51 9.90 2.09
CA LEU A 318 24.18 10.48 3.24
C LEU A 318 25.43 9.66 3.56
N VAL A 319 26.57 10.35 3.74
CA VAL A 319 27.75 9.81 4.38
C VAL A 319 28.10 10.73 5.54
N CYS A 320 28.09 10.21 6.75
CA CYS A 320 28.44 11.01 7.93
C CYS A 320 29.27 10.21 8.92
N ASP A 321 30.12 10.88 9.65
CA ASP A 321 30.77 10.35 10.84
C ASP A 321 29.71 10.10 11.91
N LEU A 322 29.68 8.89 12.47
CA LEU A 322 28.69 8.50 13.50
C LEU A 322 28.77 9.39 14.74
N SER A 323 29.96 9.87 15.13
CA SER A 323 30.12 10.81 16.24
C SER A 323 29.44 12.16 15.98
N ARG A 324 29.06 12.45 14.72
CA ARG A 324 28.38 13.66 14.29
C ARG A 324 26.97 13.42 13.77
N ALA A 325 26.41 12.27 14.00
CA ALA A 325 25.07 11.90 13.53
C ALA A 325 23.97 12.91 13.92
N GLN A 326 24.11 13.55 15.08
CA GLN A 326 23.21 14.62 15.54
C GLN A 326 23.26 15.88 14.65
N ASP A 327 24.36 16.12 13.94
CA ASP A 327 24.55 17.27 13.04
C ASP A 327 23.81 17.11 11.69
N VAL A 328 23.24 15.95 11.37
CA VAL A 328 22.44 15.72 10.16
C VAL A 328 21.32 16.75 10.02
N LYS A 329 20.76 17.25 11.15
CA LYS A 329 19.79 18.36 11.13
C LYS A 329 20.31 19.61 10.39
N LYS A 330 21.63 19.92 10.47
CA LYS A 330 22.26 21.07 9.76
C LYS A 330 22.27 20.86 8.25
N VAL A 331 22.43 19.60 7.80
CA VAL A 331 22.32 19.23 6.39
C VAL A 331 20.89 19.45 5.90
N VAL A 332 19.90 18.99 6.65
CA VAL A 332 18.47 19.17 6.34
C VAL A 332 18.11 20.67 6.27
N GLU A 333 18.59 21.48 7.22
CA GLU A 333 18.35 22.92 7.20
C GLU A 333 18.97 23.60 5.98
N ARG A 334 20.14 23.15 5.55
CA ARG A 334 20.81 23.65 4.33
C ARG A 334 20.01 23.21 3.09
N LEU A 335 19.56 21.96 3.01
CA LEU A 335 18.75 21.44 1.90
C LEU A 335 17.45 22.23 1.75
N ARG A 336 16.79 22.63 2.84
CA ARG A 336 15.58 23.48 2.77
C ARG A 336 15.79 24.76 1.95
N ARG A 337 17.01 25.29 1.92
CA ARG A 337 17.35 26.52 1.21
C ARG A 337 17.89 26.27 -0.20
N SER A 338 18.65 25.19 -0.39
CA SER A 338 19.37 24.94 -1.64
C SER A 338 18.74 23.89 -2.54
N SER A 339 17.95 22.97 -1.98
CA SER A 339 17.38 21.83 -2.69
C SER A 339 16.14 21.28 -1.99
N PRO A 340 15.07 22.09 -1.87
CA PRO A 340 13.89 21.76 -1.07
C PRO A 340 13.19 20.46 -1.51
N GLN A 341 13.33 20.04 -2.77
CA GLN A 341 12.80 18.78 -3.30
C GLN A 341 13.38 17.53 -2.63
N HIS A 342 14.51 17.63 -1.91
CA HIS A 342 15.11 16.50 -1.18
C HIS A 342 14.79 16.50 0.32
N ILE A 343 13.94 17.43 0.77
CA ILE A 343 13.47 17.48 2.17
C ILE A 343 12.40 16.44 2.42
N ASP A 344 11.51 16.28 1.45
CA ASP A 344 10.51 15.22 1.47
C ASP A 344 10.64 14.38 0.21
N PHE A 345 10.13 13.15 0.26
CA PHE A 345 9.93 12.42 -0.99
C PHE A 345 9.01 13.29 -1.84
N VAL A 346 9.40 13.48 -3.09
CA VAL A 346 8.50 14.12 -4.04
C VAL A 346 7.22 13.30 -3.94
N GLN A 347 6.22 13.83 -3.25
CA GLN A 347 4.87 13.33 -3.40
C GLN A 347 4.67 13.37 -4.91
N PRO A 348 4.32 12.26 -5.59
CA PRO A 348 3.95 12.41 -6.98
C PRO A 348 2.95 13.56 -6.96
N GLU A 349 3.28 14.68 -7.60
CA GLU A 349 2.32 15.74 -7.92
C GLU A 349 1.08 14.99 -8.30
N VAL A 350 -0.10 15.38 -7.80
CA VAL A 350 -1.36 14.69 -8.10
C VAL A 350 -1.28 14.37 -9.57
N GLU A 351 -0.93 13.10 -9.89
CA GLU A 351 -0.43 12.75 -11.20
C GLU A 351 -1.54 13.10 -12.18
N THR A 352 -1.31 14.10 -13.00
CA THR A 352 -2.29 14.44 -14.01
C THR A 352 -2.45 13.22 -14.90
N LEU A 353 -3.63 13.00 -15.44
CA LEU A 353 -3.89 11.92 -16.39
C LEU A 353 -2.84 11.92 -17.53
N GLU A 354 -2.40 13.10 -17.92
CA GLU A 354 -1.37 13.27 -18.96
C GLU A 354 0.01 12.80 -18.51
N SER A 355 0.47 13.17 -17.32
CA SER A 355 1.76 12.73 -16.78
C SER A 355 1.78 11.23 -16.49
N GLY A 356 0.67 10.68 -15.96
CA GLY A 356 0.51 9.25 -15.74
C GLY A 356 0.50 8.46 -17.05
N ALA A 357 -0.20 8.94 -18.06
CA ALA A 357 -0.20 8.34 -19.38
C ALA A 357 1.18 8.39 -20.06
N HIS A 358 1.95 9.47 -19.85
CA HIS A 358 3.32 9.57 -20.34
C HIS A 358 4.23 8.55 -19.65
N ARG A 359 4.24 8.48 -18.32
CA ARG A 359 5.03 7.53 -17.55
C ARG A 359 4.68 6.08 -17.90
N PHE A 360 3.40 5.76 -18.05
CA PHE A 360 2.96 4.42 -18.44
C PHE A 360 3.45 4.05 -19.86
N ARG A 361 3.38 4.98 -20.82
CA ARG A 361 3.96 4.77 -22.18
C ARG A 361 5.45 4.53 -22.14
N GLU A 362 6.21 5.28 -21.33
CA GLU A 362 7.65 5.08 -21.17
C GLU A 362 7.96 3.72 -20.53
N TRP A 363 7.22 3.31 -19.51
CA TRP A 363 7.36 1.98 -18.92
C TRP A 363 7.07 0.87 -19.93
N LEU A 364 6.01 0.98 -20.71
CA LEU A 364 5.70 0.02 -21.77
C LEU A 364 6.86 -0.08 -22.78
N ARG A 365 7.35 1.07 -23.26
CA ARG A 365 8.39 1.12 -24.33
C ARG A 365 9.76 0.69 -23.86
N LEU A 366 10.14 0.99 -22.62
CA LEU A 366 11.49 0.78 -22.10
C LEU A 366 11.65 -0.48 -21.25
N ARG A 367 10.55 -1.03 -20.75
CA ARG A 367 10.58 -2.18 -19.83
C ARG A 367 9.73 -3.35 -20.34
N ALA A 368 8.42 -3.21 -20.40
CA ALA A 368 7.53 -4.33 -20.67
C ALA A 368 7.70 -4.89 -22.09
N LEU A 369 7.61 -4.06 -23.13
CA LEU A 369 7.70 -4.52 -24.51
C LEU A 369 9.06 -5.15 -24.86
N PRO A 370 10.22 -4.58 -24.47
CA PRO A 370 11.52 -5.23 -24.67
C PRO A 370 11.62 -6.59 -23.98
N LEU A 371 11.17 -6.70 -22.73
CA LEU A 371 11.20 -7.96 -21.98
C LEU A 371 10.36 -9.04 -22.69
N TRP A 372 9.11 -8.74 -23.01
CA TRP A 372 8.21 -9.70 -23.62
C TRP A 372 8.58 -10.05 -25.08
N SER A 373 9.21 -9.14 -25.83
CA SER A 373 9.68 -9.45 -27.19
C SER A 373 10.98 -10.25 -27.23
N SER A 374 11.76 -10.27 -26.12
CA SER A 374 13.03 -11.00 -26.06
C SER A 374 12.93 -12.32 -25.29
N VAL A 375 12.32 -12.29 -24.10
CA VAL A 375 12.20 -13.47 -23.22
C VAL A 375 10.81 -14.09 -23.30
N GLY A 376 9.80 -13.28 -23.51
CA GLY A 376 8.40 -13.71 -23.55
C GLY A 376 7.97 -14.32 -24.88
N GLN A 377 8.82 -14.34 -25.92
CA GLN A 377 8.55 -15.00 -27.19
C GLN A 377 9.65 -16.01 -27.52
N ALA A 378 9.27 -17.24 -27.80
CA ALA A 378 10.18 -18.32 -28.16
C ALA A 378 10.58 -18.24 -29.67
N GLU A 379 11.63 -18.97 -30.07
CA GLU A 379 12.14 -18.99 -31.43
C GLU A 379 11.11 -19.52 -32.45
N ASP A 380 10.17 -20.37 -32.02
CA ASP A 380 9.09 -20.91 -32.87
C ASP A 380 7.90 -19.94 -33.01
N GLY A 381 7.99 -18.74 -32.41
CA GLY A 381 6.96 -17.71 -32.45
C GLY A 381 5.97 -17.77 -31.30
N ALA A 382 5.98 -18.81 -30.48
CA ALA A 382 5.07 -18.94 -29.33
C ALA A 382 5.33 -17.88 -28.26
N PHE A 383 4.28 -17.31 -27.71
CA PHE A 383 4.40 -16.48 -26.52
C PHE A 383 4.36 -17.32 -25.23
N ALA A 384 5.19 -16.96 -24.28
CA ALA A 384 5.19 -17.54 -22.94
C ALA A 384 3.87 -17.22 -22.24
N GLU A 385 3.35 -18.19 -21.48
CA GLU A 385 2.14 -18.00 -20.69
C GLU A 385 2.40 -17.06 -19.51
N LEU A 386 3.59 -17.16 -18.93
CA LEU A 386 4.04 -16.33 -17.80
C LEU A 386 5.57 -16.23 -17.75
N LEU A 387 6.06 -15.17 -17.15
CA LEU A 387 7.44 -15.00 -16.73
C LEU A 387 7.49 -15.04 -15.20
N ASN A 388 8.56 -15.60 -14.63
CA ASN A 388 8.78 -15.53 -13.19
C ASN A 388 9.24 -14.13 -12.76
N ILE A 389 9.39 -13.90 -11.45
CA ILE A 389 9.82 -12.61 -10.89
C ILE A 389 11.20 -12.16 -11.38
N ASP A 390 12.08 -13.11 -11.77
CA ASP A 390 13.41 -12.84 -12.33
C ASP A 390 13.35 -12.52 -13.83
N GLY A 391 12.17 -12.46 -14.43
CA GLY A 391 11.97 -12.18 -15.86
C GLY A 391 12.31 -13.35 -16.78
N ARG A 392 12.29 -14.59 -16.30
CA ARG A 392 12.55 -15.79 -17.11
C ARG A 392 11.25 -16.47 -17.50
N SER A 393 11.19 -16.98 -18.75
CA SER A 393 10.06 -17.76 -19.23
C SER A 393 9.90 -19.07 -18.44
N VAL A 394 8.68 -19.41 -18.09
CA VAL A 394 8.31 -20.63 -17.37
C VAL A 394 7.60 -21.57 -18.36
N ALA A 395 8.05 -22.82 -18.39
CA ALA A 395 7.38 -23.85 -19.17
C ALA A 395 5.99 -24.12 -18.59
N ALA A 396 4.95 -23.78 -19.34
CA ALA A 396 3.55 -23.92 -18.95
C ALA A 396 2.69 -24.29 -20.14
N GLN A 397 1.50 -24.79 -19.90
CA GLN A 397 0.46 -24.94 -20.92
C GLN A 397 0.11 -23.56 -21.48
N ARG A 398 -0.24 -23.50 -22.77
CA ARG A 398 -0.52 -22.24 -23.47
C ARG A 398 -1.99 -22.13 -23.82
N ARG A 399 -2.61 -21.02 -23.43
CA ARG A 399 -4.02 -20.69 -23.73
C ARG A 399 -4.11 -19.90 -25.02
N ALA A 400 -5.14 -20.18 -25.83
CA ALA A 400 -5.36 -19.53 -27.12
C ALA A 400 -5.45 -18.01 -27.04
N HIS A 401 -6.29 -17.50 -26.10
CA HIS A 401 -6.46 -16.05 -25.94
C HIS A 401 -5.18 -15.33 -25.50
N VAL A 402 -4.26 -15.98 -24.76
CA VAL A 402 -2.99 -15.37 -24.38
C VAL A 402 -2.12 -15.14 -25.61
N GLN A 403 -2.04 -16.11 -26.53
CA GLN A 403 -1.32 -15.96 -27.78
C GLN A 403 -1.91 -14.82 -28.63
N ALA A 404 -3.22 -14.80 -28.80
CA ALA A 404 -3.92 -13.75 -29.54
C ALA A 404 -3.74 -12.35 -28.89
N ARG A 405 -3.85 -12.24 -27.56
CA ARG A 405 -3.64 -10.98 -26.84
C ARG A 405 -2.22 -10.44 -26.98
N GLN A 406 -1.21 -11.29 -27.01
CA GLN A 406 0.17 -10.86 -27.24
C GLN A 406 0.35 -10.30 -28.67
N ILE A 407 -0.25 -10.93 -29.67
CA ILE A 407 -0.27 -10.41 -31.05
C ILE A 407 -0.91 -9.01 -31.07
N TYR A 408 -2.07 -8.86 -30.40
CA TYR A 408 -2.75 -7.57 -30.24
C TYR A 408 -1.84 -6.52 -29.62
N VAL A 409 -1.19 -6.84 -28.49
CA VAL A 409 -0.30 -5.91 -27.75
C VAL A 409 0.85 -5.44 -28.63
N PHE A 410 1.52 -6.33 -29.35
CA PHE A 410 2.63 -5.93 -30.22
C PHE A 410 2.16 -5.15 -31.46
N ALA A 411 1.00 -5.45 -32.03
CA ALA A 411 0.40 -4.64 -33.09
C ALA A 411 0.06 -3.22 -32.60
N GLN A 412 -0.52 -3.09 -31.40
CA GLN A 412 -0.76 -1.79 -30.76
C GLN A 412 0.54 -1.05 -30.44
N ALA A 413 1.59 -1.74 -30.01
CA ALA A 413 2.90 -1.14 -29.79
C ALA A 413 3.46 -0.49 -31.05
N GLY A 414 3.28 -1.14 -32.22
CA GLY A 414 3.60 -0.57 -33.53
C GLY A 414 2.82 0.70 -33.83
N LEU A 415 1.51 0.69 -33.59
CA LEU A 415 0.63 1.86 -33.78
C LEU A 415 1.00 3.01 -32.82
N LEU A 416 1.48 2.71 -31.61
CA LEU A 416 1.98 3.69 -30.64
C LEU A 416 3.41 4.18 -30.94
N GLY A 417 4.02 3.72 -32.06
CA GLY A 417 5.35 4.15 -32.50
C GLY A 417 6.52 3.51 -31.76
N TRP A 418 6.32 2.36 -31.12
CA TRP A 418 7.45 1.60 -30.56
C TRP A 418 8.35 1.08 -31.70
N ARG A 419 9.67 1.34 -31.59
CA ARG A 419 10.66 1.00 -32.59
C ARG A 419 11.30 -0.39 -32.43
N GLY A 420 10.88 -1.17 -31.43
CA GLY A 420 11.33 -2.55 -31.25
C GLY A 420 10.79 -3.51 -32.30
N PRO A 421 11.05 -4.82 -32.18
CA PRO A 421 10.76 -5.82 -33.23
C PRO A 421 9.26 -6.24 -33.26
N TRP A 422 8.33 -5.32 -33.01
CA TRP A 422 6.90 -5.59 -32.91
C TRP A 422 6.32 -6.31 -34.13
N ARG A 423 6.77 -5.91 -35.34
CA ARG A 423 6.30 -6.51 -36.61
C ARG A 423 6.68 -7.98 -36.68
N LYS A 424 7.93 -8.32 -36.33
CA LYS A 424 8.41 -9.69 -36.24
C LYS A 424 7.57 -10.47 -35.20
N SER A 425 7.39 -9.94 -34.01
CA SER A 425 6.61 -10.60 -32.94
C SER A 425 5.17 -10.90 -33.38
N VAL A 426 4.52 -9.96 -34.08
CA VAL A 426 3.16 -10.16 -34.62
C VAL A 426 3.14 -11.25 -35.69
N MET A 427 4.07 -11.23 -36.61
CA MET A 427 4.10 -12.18 -37.73
C MET A 427 4.36 -13.61 -37.25
N GLU A 428 5.41 -13.82 -36.51
CA GLU A 428 5.79 -15.14 -35.95
C GLU A 428 4.76 -15.67 -34.96
N GLY A 429 4.19 -14.77 -34.13
CA GLY A 429 3.12 -15.11 -33.19
C GLY A 429 1.86 -15.63 -33.87
N PHE A 430 1.44 -15.00 -34.99
CA PHE A 430 0.30 -15.46 -35.76
C PHE A 430 0.58 -16.78 -36.49
N GLU A 431 1.77 -16.95 -37.08
CA GLU A 431 2.16 -18.20 -37.71
C GLU A 431 2.19 -19.38 -36.72
N TYR A 432 2.65 -19.13 -35.48
CA TYR A 432 2.55 -20.10 -34.39
C TYR A 432 1.10 -20.41 -34.04
N LEU A 433 0.26 -19.37 -33.83
CA LEU A 433 -1.15 -19.52 -33.48
C LEU A 433 -1.91 -20.29 -34.59
N GLU A 434 -1.73 -19.92 -35.87
CA GLU A 434 -2.39 -20.57 -36.99
C GLU A 434 -2.02 -22.06 -37.06
N ARG A 435 -0.74 -22.39 -36.94
CA ARG A 435 -0.25 -23.77 -37.00
C ARG A 435 -0.70 -24.64 -35.85
N THR A 436 -0.79 -24.04 -34.65
CA THR A 436 -0.93 -24.80 -33.39
C THR A 436 -2.36 -24.78 -32.85
N PHE A 437 -3.05 -23.64 -32.97
CA PHE A 437 -4.37 -23.46 -32.37
C PHE A 437 -5.53 -23.55 -33.35
N LEU A 438 -5.35 -23.16 -34.63
CA LEU A 438 -6.43 -23.29 -35.61
C LEU A 438 -6.68 -24.75 -35.95
N ARG A 439 -7.94 -25.15 -35.82
CA ARG A 439 -8.44 -26.49 -36.14
C ARG A 439 -8.91 -26.53 -37.61
N PRO A 440 -9.08 -27.73 -38.20
CA PRO A 440 -9.58 -27.88 -39.57
C PRO A 440 -10.98 -27.27 -39.80
N ASP A 441 -11.79 -27.09 -38.71
CA ASP A 441 -13.09 -26.43 -38.82
C ASP A 441 -13.00 -24.88 -38.82
N GLY A 442 -11.79 -24.31 -38.78
CA GLY A 442 -11.55 -22.87 -38.82
C GLY A 442 -11.67 -22.13 -37.48
N LEU A 443 -11.87 -22.84 -36.37
CA LEU A 443 -11.96 -22.28 -35.03
C LEU A 443 -10.70 -22.61 -34.22
N MET A 444 -10.40 -21.81 -33.21
CA MET A 444 -9.30 -22.13 -32.27
C MET A 444 -9.71 -23.14 -31.22
N ARG A 445 -8.80 -24.05 -30.87
CA ARG A 445 -8.83 -24.83 -29.63
C ARG A 445 -8.43 -23.96 -28.45
N ALA A 446 -8.85 -24.34 -27.23
CA ALA A 446 -8.65 -23.52 -26.05
C ALA A 446 -7.24 -23.62 -25.46
N LEU A 447 -6.61 -24.83 -25.45
CA LEU A 447 -5.40 -25.09 -24.70
C LEU A 447 -4.47 -26.07 -25.42
N VAL A 448 -3.16 -25.79 -25.37
CA VAL A 448 -2.12 -26.71 -25.81
C VAL A 448 -1.05 -26.90 -24.74
N ALA A 449 -0.31 -28.00 -24.79
CA ALA A 449 0.87 -28.21 -23.98
C ALA A 449 2.00 -27.25 -24.37
N HIS A 450 3.06 -27.20 -23.55
CA HIS A 450 4.23 -26.35 -23.83
C HIS A 450 4.90 -26.66 -25.19
N ASP A 451 4.86 -27.90 -25.62
CA ASP A 451 5.38 -28.37 -26.92
C ASP A 451 4.40 -28.19 -28.10
N GLY A 452 3.22 -27.62 -27.84
CA GLY A 452 2.18 -27.38 -28.84
C GLY A 452 1.20 -28.53 -29.04
N ALA A 453 1.30 -29.66 -28.31
CA ALA A 453 0.34 -30.76 -28.39
C ALA A 453 -1.05 -30.32 -27.90
N PRO A 454 -2.15 -30.65 -28.58
CA PRO A 454 -3.49 -30.31 -28.16
C PRO A 454 -3.85 -30.91 -26.79
N LEU A 455 -4.45 -30.10 -25.91
CA LEU A 455 -4.93 -30.52 -24.58
C LEU A 455 -6.46 -30.35 -24.46
N GLU A 456 -7.00 -29.21 -24.90
CA GLU A 456 -8.43 -28.94 -24.88
C GLU A 456 -8.89 -28.46 -26.27
N GLU A 457 -9.85 -29.18 -26.84
CA GLU A 457 -10.48 -28.86 -28.12
C GLU A 457 -11.77 -28.02 -27.94
N ASP A 458 -11.99 -27.49 -26.72
CA ASP A 458 -13.18 -26.70 -26.43
C ASP A 458 -13.30 -25.48 -27.31
N PHE A 459 -14.53 -25.18 -27.70
CA PHE A 459 -14.90 -23.97 -28.39
C PHE A 459 -15.27 -22.89 -27.38
N ARG A 460 -14.50 -21.81 -27.33
CA ARG A 460 -14.77 -20.64 -26.51
C ARG A 460 -14.89 -19.40 -27.39
N VAL A 461 -16.00 -18.69 -27.29
CA VAL A 461 -16.24 -17.43 -28.02
C VAL A 461 -15.17 -16.40 -27.64
N TYR A 462 -14.79 -16.41 -26.36
CA TYR A 462 -13.73 -15.56 -25.80
C TYR A 462 -12.40 -15.68 -26.58
N ASP A 463 -11.94 -16.90 -26.86
CA ASP A 463 -10.70 -17.13 -27.60
C ASP A 463 -10.83 -16.65 -29.05
N GLN A 464 -11.95 -16.91 -29.72
CA GLN A 464 -12.22 -16.45 -31.07
C GLN A 464 -12.28 -14.92 -31.18
N ALA A 465 -12.89 -14.27 -30.17
CA ALA A 465 -12.97 -12.82 -30.09
C ALA A 465 -11.57 -12.17 -30.05
N PHE A 466 -10.66 -12.71 -29.22
CA PHE A 466 -9.29 -12.19 -29.16
C PHE A 466 -8.48 -12.47 -30.44
N LEU A 467 -8.70 -13.60 -31.11
CA LEU A 467 -8.12 -13.82 -32.44
C LEU A 467 -8.59 -12.73 -33.42
N LEU A 468 -9.89 -12.51 -33.51
CA LEU A 468 -10.47 -11.49 -34.36
C LEU A 468 -9.92 -10.09 -34.08
N LEU A 469 -9.84 -9.72 -32.78
CA LEU A 469 -9.31 -8.43 -32.35
C LEU A 469 -7.83 -8.28 -32.72
N ALA A 470 -7.03 -9.31 -32.49
CA ALA A 470 -5.60 -9.32 -32.85
C ALA A 470 -5.39 -9.13 -34.36
N LEU A 471 -6.13 -9.84 -35.17
CA LEU A 471 -6.03 -9.75 -36.66
C LEU A 471 -6.49 -8.39 -37.18
N ALA A 472 -7.60 -7.83 -36.65
CA ALA A 472 -8.05 -6.49 -36.98
C ALA A 472 -6.99 -5.44 -36.63
N THR A 473 -6.37 -5.56 -35.47
CA THR A 473 -5.34 -4.62 -35.01
C THR A 473 -4.05 -4.74 -35.82
N ALA A 474 -3.63 -5.96 -36.16
CA ALA A 474 -2.48 -6.19 -37.01
C ALA A 474 -2.70 -5.59 -38.42
N GLN A 475 -3.89 -5.76 -39.00
CA GLN A 475 -4.24 -5.16 -40.30
C GLN A 475 -4.22 -3.63 -40.21
N ARG A 476 -4.75 -3.04 -39.13
CA ARG A 476 -4.65 -1.59 -38.90
C ARG A 476 -3.19 -1.11 -38.79
N ALA A 477 -2.30 -1.95 -38.25
CA ALA A 477 -0.85 -1.68 -38.20
C ALA A 477 -0.09 -1.97 -39.49
N GLY A 478 -0.78 -2.32 -40.59
CA GLY A 478 -0.21 -2.59 -41.89
C GLY A 478 0.42 -3.98 -42.03
N ILE A 479 -0.15 -4.98 -41.35
CA ILE A 479 0.20 -6.40 -41.49
C ILE A 479 -1.07 -7.17 -41.87
N ASP A 480 -1.12 -7.77 -43.05
CA ASP A 480 -2.29 -8.53 -43.51
C ASP A 480 -1.98 -9.96 -44.00
N TRP A 481 -0.71 -10.35 -44.00
CA TRP A 481 -0.23 -11.65 -44.49
C TRP A 481 -0.81 -12.03 -45.86
N ASP A 482 -0.79 -11.10 -46.82
CA ASP A 482 -1.33 -11.27 -48.17
C ASP A 482 -2.84 -11.64 -48.17
N GLY A 483 -3.61 -11.03 -47.28
CA GLY A 483 -5.05 -11.24 -47.12
C GLY A 483 -5.46 -12.43 -46.24
N ARG A 484 -4.52 -13.20 -45.71
CA ARG A 484 -4.82 -14.36 -44.82
C ARG A 484 -5.57 -13.93 -43.56
N ALA A 485 -5.17 -12.81 -42.91
CA ALA A 485 -5.86 -12.30 -41.72
C ALA A 485 -7.36 -12.10 -41.95
N ALA A 486 -7.71 -11.44 -43.07
CA ALA A 486 -9.11 -11.22 -43.43
C ALA A 486 -9.84 -12.54 -43.80
N ALA A 487 -9.14 -13.50 -44.43
CA ALA A 487 -9.70 -14.81 -44.76
C ALA A 487 -10.03 -15.62 -43.49
N VAL A 488 -9.09 -15.70 -42.54
CA VAL A 488 -9.31 -16.35 -41.22
C VAL A 488 -10.45 -15.67 -40.47
N ALA A 489 -10.47 -14.34 -40.43
CA ALA A 489 -11.52 -13.60 -39.72
C ALA A 489 -12.93 -13.85 -40.32
N ARG A 490 -13.05 -13.94 -41.65
CA ARG A 490 -14.33 -14.29 -42.32
C ARG A 490 -14.77 -15.71 -41.99
N GLU A 491 -13.86 -16.69 -41.98
CA GLU A 491 -14.20 -18.07 -41.64
C GLU A 491 -14.60 -18.20 -40.16
N VAL A 492 -13.84 -17.63 -39.23
CA VAL A 492 -14.18 -17.60 -37.79
C VAL A 492 -15.56 -16.99 -37.61
N ARG A 493 -15.83 -15.80 -38.16
CA ARG A 493 -17.14 -15.16 -38.07
C ARG A 493 -18.25 -16.06 -38.60
N LYS A 494 -18.06 -16.69 -39.78
CA LYS A 494 -19.04 -17.61 -40.36
C LYS A 494 -19.36 -18.74 -39.38
N ARG A 495 -18.35 -19.37 -38.79
CA ARG A 495 -18.52 -20.46 -37.82
C ARG A 495 -19.17 -20.02 -36.52
N LEU A 496 -18.91 -18.78 -36.07
CA LEU A 496 -19.61 -18.19 -34.93
C LEU A 496 -21.10 -18.00 -35.21
N LEU A 497 -21.45 -17.47 -36.40
CA LEU A 497 -22.85 -17.26 -36.79
C LEU A 497 -23.64 -18.56 -36.99
N GLU A 498 -23.00 -19.68 -37.32
CA GLU A 498 -23.62 -21.02 -37.37
C GLU A 498 -24.01 -21.55 -35.98
N ARG A 499 -23.53 -20.91 -34.90
CA ARG A 499 -23.79 -21.29 -33.48
C ARG A 499 -24.66 -20.30 -32.73
N VAL A 500 -25.31 -19.39 -33.43
CA VAL A 500 -26.23 -18.43 -32.82
C VAL A 500 -27.53 -19.14 -32.43
N ASP A 501 -27.98 -18.94 -31.19
CA ASP A 501 -29.25 -19.45 -30.69
C ASP A 501 -30.47 -18.62 -31.14
N GLY A 502 -31.66 -19.02 -30.71
CA GLY A 502 -32.91 -18.31 -31.02
C GLY A 502 -33.01 -16.89 -30.48
N ASN A 503 -32.14 -16.52 -29.51
CA ASN A 503 -32.08 -15.20 -28.89
C ASN A 503 -30.97 -14.31 -29.48
N GLY A 504 -30.19 -14.85 -30.42
CA GLY A 504 -29.09 -14.10 -31.04
C GLY A 504 -27.74 -14.21 -30.31
N ALA A 505 -27.63 -15.07 -29.32
CA ALA A 505 -26.41 -15.30 -28.57
C ALA A 505 -25.62 -16.50 -29.12
N ILE A 506 -24.29 -16.51 -28.91
CA ILE A 506 -23.42 -17.60 -29.30
C ILE A 506 -23.08 -18.44 -28.08
N ILE A 507 -23.36 -19.73 -28.15
CA ILE A 507 -23.20 -20.67 -27.05
C ILE A 507 -21.80 -21.28 -27.10
N GLU A 508 -21.06 -21.20 -25.98
CA GLU A 508 -19.74 -21.82 -25.81
C GLU A 508 -19.87 -23.31 -25.40
N THR A 509 -18.77 -24.05 -25.53
CA THR A 509 -18.63 -25.35 -24.85
C THR A 509 -17.98 -25.15 -23.48
N GLY A 510 -18.19 -26.09 -22.56
CA GLY A 510 -17.63 -26.05 -21.21
C GLY A 510 -18.66 -25.89 -20.10
N GLU A 511 -18.20 -25.63 -18.88
CA GLU A 511 -19.02 -25.60 -17.68
C GLU A 511 -19.99 -24.40 -17.58
N ARG A 512 -19.67 -23.31 -18.26
CA ARG A 512 -20.44 -22.05 -18.22
C ARG A 512 -20.65 -21.50 -19.63
N PRO A 513 -21.51 -22.14 -20.44
CA PRO A 513 -21.67 -21.82 -21.84
C PRO A 513 -22.42 -20.51 -22.12
N TYR A 514 -23.11 -19.95 -21.10
CA TYR A 514 -23.94 -18.75 -21.23
C TYR A 514 -23.34 -17.61 -20.39
N GLN A 515 -22.57 -16.72 -21.04
CA GLN A 515 -21.89 -15.64 -20.35
C GLN A 515 -21.80 -14.34 -21.19
N SER A 516 -21.83 -13.19 -20.51
CA SER A 516 -21.76 -11.88 -21.14
C SER A 516 -20.34 -11.50 -21.58
N ASN A 517 -19.32 -11.90 -20.82
CA ASN A 517 -17.93 -11.50 -21.02
C ASN A 517 -17.40 -11.88 -22.43
N ALA A 518 -17.67 -13.09 -22.87
CA ALA A 518 -17.26 -13.53 -24.20
C ALA A 518 -17.90 -12.70 -25.34
N HIS A 519 -19.17 -12.32 -25.17
CA HIS A 519 -19.88 -11.46 -26.12
C HIS A 519 -19.35 -10.01 -26.08
N MET A 520 -18.90 -9.52 -24.93
CA MET A 520 -18.28 -8.21 -24.80
C MET A 520 -17.03 -8.08 -25.70
N HIS A 521 -16.12 -9.03 -25.59
CA HIS A 521 -14.93 -9.03 -26.42
C HIS A 521 -15.21 -9.33 -27.90
N LEU A 522 -16.28 -10.08 -28.19
CA LEU A 522 -16.72 -10.24 -29.57
C LEU A 522 -17.28 -8.94 -30.18
N LEU A 523 -18.02 -8.15 -29.37
CA LEU A 523 -18.42 -6.78 -29.77
C LEU A 523 -17.20 -5.92 -30.06
N GLU A 524 -16.19 -5.94 -29.17
CA GLU A 524 -14.95 -5.21 -29.35
C GLU A 524 -14.24 -5.58 -30.67
N ALA A 525 -14.14 -6.87 -30.96
CA ALA A 525 -13.54 -7.39 -32.19
C ALA A 525 -14.34 -7.02 -33.42
N ALA A 526 -15.67 -7.09 -33.36
CA ALA A 526 -16.54 -6.71 -34.49
C ALA A 526 -16.40 -5.21 -34.83
N LEU A 527 -16.33 -4.35 -33.79
CA LEU A 527 -16.09 -2.92 -33.98
C LEU A 527 -14.70 -2.65 -34.59
N ALA A 528 -13.67 -3.37 -34.14
CA ALA A 528 -12.33 -3.24 -34.69
C ALA A 528 -12.26 -3.66 -36.16
N TRP A 529 -12.93 -4.73 -36.55
CA TRP A 529 -13.03 -5.15 -37.95
C TRP A 529 -13.84 -4.18 -38.81
N PHE A 530 -14.91 -3.62 -38.29
CA PHE A 530 -15.68 -2.60 -38.99
C PHE A 530 -14.84 -1.35 -39.25
N GLU A 531 -14.07 -0.88 -38.28
CA GLU A 531 -13.16 0.27 -38.43
C GLU A 531 -12.09 0.04 -39.51
N VAL A 532 -11.58 -1.19 -39.65
CA VAL A 532 -10.50 -1.51 -40.58
C VAL A 532 -11.03 -1.78 -41.99
N SER A 533 -12.15 -2.48 -42.13
CA SER A 533 -12.65 -2.98 -43.41
C SER A 533 -13.78 -2.14 -44.01
N GLY A 534 -14.54 -1.43 -43.19
CA GLY A 534 -15.80 -0.79 -43.59
C GLY A 534 -16.92 -1.76 -43.97
N ASP A 535 -16.71 -3.09 -43.82
CA ASP A 535 -17.69 -4.12 -44.19
C ASP A 535 -18.88 -4.11 -43.20
N PRO A 536 -20.11 -3.80 -43.71
CA PRO A 536 -21.30 -3.67 -42.85
C PRO A 536 -21.69 -4.96 -42.12
N VAL A 537 -21.20 -6.11 -42.52
CA VAL A 537 -21.46 -7.37 -41.84
C VAL A 537 -20.89 -7.37 -40.41
N TRP A 538 -19.80 -6.64 -40.18
CA TRP A 538 -19.23 -6.48 -38.83
C TRP A 538 -20.02 -5.51 -37.97
N SER A 539 -20.54 -4.42 -38.54
CA SER A 539 -21.44 -3.52 -37.80
C SER A 539 -22.76 -4.21 -37.42
N SER A 540 -23.31 -5.05 -38.33
CA SER A 540 -24.50 -5.85 -38.06
C SER A 540 -24.28 -6.84 -36.90
N LEU A 541 -23.11 -7.51 -36.82
CA LEU A 541 -22.76 -8.36 -35.68
C LEU A 541 -22.64 -7.56 -34.38
N ALA A 542 -21.99 -6.39 -34.44
CA ALA A 542 -21.86 -5.50 -33.30
C ALA A 542 -23.23 -5.04 -32.77
N GLU A 543 -24.15 -4.65 -33.63
CA GLU A 543 -25.52 -4.26 -33.27
C GLU A 543 -26.34 -5.42 -32.67
N GLN A 544 -26.17 -6.63 -33.20
CA GLN A 544 -26.79 -7.84 -32.65
C GLN A 544 -26.33 -8.09 -31.21
N ILE A 545 -25.02 -8.04 -30.96
CA ILE A 545 -24.46 -8.24 -29.62
C ILE A 545 -24.86 -7.11 -28.66
N ALA A 546 -24.86 -5.86 -29.11
CA ALA A 546 -25.31 -4.73 -28.31
C ALA A 546 -26.82 -4.84 -27.96
N SER A 547 -27.63 -5.34 -28.88
CA SER A 547 -29.04 -5.64 -28.61
C SER A 547 -29.19 -6.71 -27.55
N LEU A 548 -28.46 -7.82 -27.66
CA LEU A 548 -28.43 -8.89 -26.67
C LEU A 548 -28.01 -8.36 -25.29
N ALA A 549 -26.96 -7.56 -25.22
CA ALA A 549 -26.49 -6.95 -23.96
C ALA A 549 -27.58 -6.15 -23.26
N THR A 550 -28.32 -5.33 -24.00
CA THR A 550 -29.33 -4.44 -23.44
C THR A 550 -30.67 -5.14 -23.15
N THR A 551 -30.97 -6.27 -23.80
CA THR A 551 -32.24 -7.00 -23.63
C THR A 551 -32.15 -8.20 -22.71
N ALA A 552 -30.99 -8.90 -22.68
CA ALA A 552 -30.79 -10.12 -21.91
C ALA A 552 -29.76 -9.97 -20.76
N PHE A 553 -28.65 -9.26 -20.98
CA PHE A 553 -27.59 -9.20 -19.96
C PHE A 553 -27.82 -8.11 -18.92
N MET A 554 -28.42 -6.98 -19.30
CA MET A 554 -28.75 -5.90 -18.37
C MET A 554 -30.04 -6.17 -17.60
N ASP A 555 -29.96 -6.08 -16.28
CA ASP A 555 -31.12 -6.12 -15.40
C ASP A 555 -31.97 -4.85 -15.58
N SER A 556 -33.20 -4.99 -16.03
CA SER A 556 -34.08 -3.85 -16.33
C SER A 556 -34.44 -2.98 -15.13
N LYS A 557 -34.29 -3.47 -13.89
CA LYS A 557 -34.60 -2.74 -12.66
C LYS A 557 -33.40 -1.96 -12.12
N THR A 558 -32.22 -2.56 -12.21
CA THR A 558 -31.00 -1.99 -11.61
C THR A 558 -30.08 -1.37 -12.65
N GLY A 559 -30.24 -1.67 -13.92
CA GLY A 559 -29.37 -1.25 -15.01
C GLY A 559 -28.01 -1.95 -15.04
N ARG A 560 -27.78 -2.90 -14.15
CA ARG A 560 -26.48 -3.60 -14.02
C ARG A 560 -26.42 -4.79 -14.98
N LEU A 561 -25.28 -5.01 -15.59
CA LEU A 561 -25.03 -6.13 -16.47
C LEU A 561 -24.48 -7.31 -15.64
N ARG A 562 -25.02 -8.52 -15.88
CA ARG A 562 -24.68 -9.75 -15.17
C ARG A 562 -23.72 -10.59 -16.00
N GLU A 563 -22.99 -11.50 -15.33
CA GLU A 563 -21.92 -12.29 -15.96
C GLU A 563 -22.41 -13.65 -16.49
N PHE A 564 -23.25 -14.36 -15.74
CA PHE A 564 -23.62 -15.74 -16.04
C PHE A 564 -25.15 -15.93 -16.10
N PHE A 565 -25.57 -16.81 -17.02
CA PHE A 565 -26.98 -17.03 -17.34
C PHE A 565 -27.30 -18.52 -17.47
N GLU A 566 -28.59 -18.83 -17.35
CA GLU A 566 -29.18 -20.12 -17.68
C GLU A 566 -29.42 -20.22 -19.22
N PRO A 567 -29.78 -21.42 -19.77
CA PRO A 567 -30.01 -21.60 -21.20
C PRO A 567 -31.08 -20.69 -21.83
N ASP A 568 -31.97 -20.14 -21.04
CA ASP A 568 -33.02 -19.22 -21.46
C ASP A 568 -32.62 -17.74 -21.30
N TRP A 569 -31.35 -17.50 -20.98
CA TRP A 569 -30.74 -16.17 -20.71
C TRP A 569 -31.35 -15.46 -19.49
N THR A 570 -32.03 -16.16 -18.61
CA THR A 570 -32.30 -15.67 -17.24
C THR A 570 -31.00 -15.73 -16.42
N PRO A 571 -30.87 -14.88 -15.39
CA PRO A 571 -29.67 -14.92 -14.52
C PRO A 571 -29.43 -16.30 -13.93
N ALA A 572 -28.20 -16.77 -13.92
CA ALA A 572 -27.82 -18.06 -13.37
C ALA A 572 -28.26 -18.24 -11.91
N LEU A 573 -28.45 -19.48 -11.46
CA LEU A 573 -28.82 -19.76 -10.07
C LEU A 573 -27.68 -19.47 -9.09
N GLY A 574 -28.02 -19.08 -7.86
CA GLY A 574 -27.10 -18.91 -6.76
C GLY A 574 -26.22 -17.66 -6.85
N GLU A 575 -24.95 -17.78 -6.47
CA GLU A 575 -23.98 -16.66 -6.46
C GLU A 575 -23.61 -16.21 -7.87
N ASN A 576 -23.48 -17.12 -8.81
CA ASN A 576 -23.14 -16.82 -10.20
C ASN A 576 -24.11 -15.83 -10.84
N GLY A 577 -25.42 -15.97 -10.61
CA GLY A 577 -26.41 -15.04 -11.16
C GLY A 577 -26.46 -13.66 -10.48
N ARG A 578 -25.73 -13.49 -9.38
CA ARG A 578 -25.58 -12.21 -8.68
C ARG A 578 -24.25 -11.53 -8.97
N LEU A 579 -23.32 -12.24 -9.61
CA LEU A 579 -21.99 -11.73 -9.91
C LEU A 579 -22.08 -10.55 -10.89
N ILE A 580 -21.40 -9.47 -10.54
CA ILE A 580 -21.26 -8.24 -11.32
C ILE A 580 -19.79 -7.81 -11.22
N GLU A 581 -19.15 -7.72 -12.38
CA GLU A 581 -17.76 -7.23 -12.46
C GLU A 581 -17.76 -5.72 -12.75
N PRO A 582 -17.29 -4.86 -11.83
CA PRO A 582 -17.28 -3.42 -12.05
C PRO A 582 -16.49 -3.00 -13.29
N GLY A 583 -15.38 -3.67 -13.59
CA GLY A 583 -14.58 -3.42 -14.80
C GLY A 583 -15.37 -3.67 -16.07
N HIS A 584 -16.12 -4.78 -16.13
CA HIS A 584 -16.96 -5.10 -17.29
C HIS A 584 -18.11 -4.09 -17.48
N GLN A 585 -18.66 -3.50 -16.41
CA GLN A 585 -19.67 -2.44 -16.58
C GLN A 585 -19.09 -1.26 -17.37
N PHE A 586 -17.88 -0.78 -17.01
CA PHE A 586 -17.21 0.31 -17.72
C PHE A 586 -16.82 -0.08 -19.13
N GLU A 587 -16.39 -1.31 -19.35
CA GLU A 587 -15.98 -1.80 -20.68
C GLU A 587 -17.19 -1.90 -21.62
N TRP A 588 -18.32 -2.44 -21.17
CA TRP A 588 -19.57 -2.41 -21.91
C TRP A 588 -20.05 -0.99 -22.21
N ALA A 589 -19.99 -0.07 -21.21
CA ALA A 589 -20.36 1.33 -21.41
C ALA A 589 -19.50 1.97 -22.52
N TRP A 590 -18.20 1.73 -22.49
CA TRP A 590 -17.27 2.23 -23.52
C TRP A 590 -17.58 1.62 -24.91
N LEU A 591 -17.81 0.32 -25.01
CA LEU A 591 -18.11 -0.36 -26.26
C LEU A 591 -19.42 0.10 -26.88
N LEU A 592 -20.48 0.28 -26.09
CA LEU A 592 -21.76 0.82 -26.57
C LEU A 592 -21.62 2.28 -27.05
N ALA A 593 -20.84 3.09 -26.35
CA ALA A 593 -20.53 4.45 -26.78
C ALA A 593 -19.68 4.48 -28.07
N ARG A 594 -18.73 3.52 -28.23
CA ARG A 594 -17.94 3.35 -29.44
C ARG A 594 -18.78 2.92 -30.63
N LEU A 595 -19.72 1.99 -30.44
CA LEU A 595 -20.67 1.57 -31.47
C LEU A 595 -21.50 2.77 -31.97
N HIS A 596 -22.06 3.58 -31.04
CA HIS A 596 -22.77 4.79 -31.41
C HIS A 596 -21.91 5.75 -32.24
N ARG A 597 -20.67 6.00 -31.82
CA ARG A 597 -19.74 6.90 -32.53
C ARG A 597 -19.39 6.40 -33.94
N LEU A 598 -19.40 5.12 -34.17
CA LEU A 598 -19.14 4.50 -35.48
C LEU A 598 -20.36 4.46 -36.42
N GLY A 599 -21.42 5.19 -36.11
CA GLY A 599 -22.63 5.29 -36.90
C GLY A 599 -23.78 4.41 -36.46
N GLY A 600 -23.67 3.80 -35.27
CA GLY A 600 -24.75 3.05 -34.65
C GLY A 600 -25.90 3.93 -34.12
N ASP A 601 -27.01 3.30 -33.78
CA ASP A 601 -28.22 3.94 -33.29
C ASP A 601 -27.97 4.71 -31.97
N GLN A 602 -28.64 5.86 -31.80
CA GLN A 602 -28.62 6.65 -30.55
C GLN A 602 -29.16 5.87 -29.33
N LYS A 603 -29.94 4.81 -29.56
CA LYS A 603 -30.49 3.97 -28.49
C LYS A 603 -29.44 3.33 -27.57
N TRP A 604 -28.16 3.23 -28.01
CA TRP A 604 -27.06 2.67 -27.20
C TRP A 604 -26.53 3.61 -26.11
N LEU A 605 -26.68 4.94 -26.27
CA LEU A 605 -26.18 5.92 -25.29
C LEU A 605 -26.86 5.88 -23.92
N PRO A 606 -28.19 5.70 -23.80
CA PRO A 606 -28.84 5.55 -22.49
C PRO A 606 -28.29 4.33 -21.73
N ALA A 607 -28.13 3.18 -22.38
CA ALA A 607 -27.56 2.00 -21.76
C ALA A 607 -26.10 2.23 -21.30
N ALA A 608 -25.26 2.83 -22.16
CA ALA A 608 -23.88 3.20 -21.82
C ALA A 608 -23.76 4.15 -20.63
N ARG A 609 -24.75 5.02 -20.41
CA ARG A 609 -24.77 5.94 -19.25
C ARG A 609 -25.28 5.30 -17.97
N THR A 610 -26.01 4.22 -18.07
CA THR A 610 -26.59 3.50 -16.94
C THR A 610 -25.57 2.53 -16.31
N LEU A 611 -24.71 1.95 -17.14
CA LEU A 611 -23.57 1.11 -16.73
C LEU A 611 -22.47 1.97 -16.09
#